data_43f009e68d1b7c572bb3b9749d3debb4
#
_entry.id   43f009e68d1b7c572bb3b9749d3debb4
#
_cell.length_a   1.000
_cell.length_b   1.000
_cell.length_c   1.000
_cell.angle_alpha   90.00
_cell.angle_beta   90.00
_cell.angle_gamma   90.00
#
_symmetry.space_group_name_H-M   'P 1'
#
loop_
_entity.id
_entity.type
_entity.pdbx_description
1 polymer ?
#
loop_
_entity_poly.entity_id
_entity_poly.type
_entity_poly.pdbx_seq_one_letter_code
_entity_poly.pdbx_strand_id
1 'polypeptide(L)' 'MNNRYLVAKEDNQRIIANIVAKLDELYKTNRTLIDQDSEAAWQAIEENWQYMRELEARLADRKNPKIYKEI' A
#
# COMPACT_ATOMS: atom_id res chain seq x y z
N MET A 1 7.72 -26.64 11.06
CA MET A 1 8.29 -25.79 10.03
C MET A 1 7.25 -25.28 9.05
N ASN A 2 6.43 -26.17 8.55
CA ASN A 2 5.39 -25.77 7.59
C ASN A 2 4.38 -24.78 8.15
N ASN A 3 4.10 -24.87 9.45
CA ASN A 3 3.17 -23.97 10.11
C ASN A 3 3.68 -22.52 10.12
N ARG A 4 4.99 -22.33 10.31
CA ARG A 4 5.57 -20.98 10.27
C ARG A 4 5.45 -20.36 8.87
N TYR A 5 5.70 -21.17 7.86
CA TYR A 5 5.57 -20.70 6.48
C TYR A 5 4.14 -20.30 6.18
N LEU A 6 3.16 -21.11 6.56
CA LEU A 6 1.75 -20.83 6.32
C LEU A 6 1.30 -19.57 7.05
N VAL A 7 1.69 -19.41 8.31
CA VAL A 7 1.34 -18.23 9.11
C VAL A 7 1.96 -16.98 8.47
N ALA A 8 3.23 -17.05 8.11
CA ALA A 8 3.90 -15.92 7.46
C ALA A 8 3.25 -15.54 6.14
N LYS A 9 2.84 -16.55 5.36
CA LYS A 9 2.15 -16.34 4.09
C LYS A 9 0.80 -15.66 4.30
N GLU A 10 0.01 -16.14 5.25
CA GLU A 10 -1.30 -15.56 5.57
C GLU A 10 -1.18 -14.14 6.07
N ASP A 11 -0.21 -13.89 6.97
CA ASP A 11 0.03 -12.54 7.48
C ASP A 11 0.46 -11.61 6.35
N ASN A 12 1.32 -12.10 5.45
CA ASN A 12 1.77 -11.31 4.31
C ASN A 12 0.61 -10.96 3.37
N GLN A 13 -0.29 -11.93 3.12
CA GLN A 13 -1.46 -11.67 2.29
C GLN A 13 -2.38 -10.64 2.92
N ARG A 14 -2.52 -10.67 4.24
CA ARG A 14 -3.32 -9.69 4.99
C ARG A 14 -2.71 -8.30 4.89
N ILE A 15 -1.39 -8.21 5.03
CA ILE A 15 -0.67 -6.94 4.89
C ILE A 15 -0.84 -6.39 3.47
N ILE A 16 -0.71 -7.24 2.46
CA ILE A 16 -0.92 -6.86 1.06
C ILE A 16 -2.33 -6.31 0.87
N ALA A 17 -3.35 -7.01 1.37
CA ALA A 17 -4.74 -6.57 1.26
C ALA A 17 -4.96 -5.21 1.92
N ASN A 18 -4.35 -4.98 3.08
CA ASN A 18 -4.45 -3.70 3.78
C ASN A 18 -3.77 -2.58 3.01
N ILE A 19 -2.62 -2.84 2.41
CA ILE A 19 -1.92 -1.85 1.59
C ILE A 19 -2.75 -1.49 0.36
N VAL A 20 -3.29 -2.48 -0.33
CA VAL A 20 -4.13 -2.27 -1.51
C VAL A 20 -5.37 -1.45 -1.17
N ALA A 21 -6.02 -1.77 -0.04
CA ALA A 21 -7.19 -1.03 0.42
C ALA A 21 -6.84 0.43 0.72
N LYS A 22 -5.71 0.68 1.34
CA LYS A 22 -5.26 2.03 1.65
C LYS A 22 -4.91 2.82 0.40
N LEU A 23 -4.25 2.19 -0.56
CA LEU A 23 -3.96 2.81 -1.85
C LEU A 23 -5.25 3.22 -2.56
N ASP A 24 -6.24 2.33 -2.60
CA ASP A 24 -7.53 2.63 -3.23
C ASP A 24 -8.21 3.83 -2.56
N GLU A 25 -8.19 3.88 -1.24
CA GLU A 25 -8.72 5.00 -0.48
C GLU A 25 -8.03 6.31 -0.84
N LEU A 26 -6.70 6.30 -0.93
CA LEU A 26 -5.92 7.48 -1.27
C LEU A 26 -6.18 7.94 -2.71
N TYR A 27 -6.32 7.02 -3.66
CA TYR A 27 -6.70 7.36 -5.02
C TYR A 27 -8.05 8.08 -5.07
N LYS A 28 -9.04 7.57 -4.35
CA LYS A 28 -10.37 8.17 -4.29
C LYS A 28 -10.33 9.55 -3.66
N THR A 29 -9.57 9.69 -2.58
CA THR A 29 -9.40 10.98 -1.90
C THR A 29 -8.74 12.00 -2.82
N ASN A 30 -7.67 11.62 -3.52
CA ASN A 30 -6.99 12.51 -4.46
C ASN A 30 -7.92 12.95 -5.59
N ARG A 31 -8.75 12.05 -6.07
CA ARG A 31 -9.70 12.38 -7.12
C ARG A 31 -10.67 13.49 -6.69
N THR A 32 -11.17 13.40 -5.46
CA THR A 32 -12.02 14.43 -4.89
C THR A 32 -11.26 15.74 -4.72
N LEU A 33 -10.01 15.68 -4.26
CA LEU A 33 -9.18 16.86 -4.06
C LEU A 33 -8.85 17.56 -5.39
N ILE A 34 -8.64 16.80 -6.46
CA ILE A 34 -8.41 17.39 -7.79
C ILE A 34 -9.59 18.26 -8.20
N ASP A 35 -10.80 17.80 -7.93
CA ASP A 35 -12.01 18.54 -8.28
C ASP A 35 -12.13 19.85 -7.49
N GLN A 36 -11.55 19.92 -6.29
CA GLN A 36 -11.53 21.15 -5.49
C GLN A 36 -10.61 22.23 -6.07
N ASP A 37 -9.55 21.82 -6.75
CA ASP A 37 -8.60 22.70 -7.44
C ASP A 37 -8.17 23.91 -6.59
N SER A 38 -7.78 23.65 -5.34
CA SER A 38 -7.27 24.69 -4.44
C SER A 38 -5.83 24.39 -4.07
N GLU A 39 -5.10 25.42 -3.63
CA GLU A 39 -3.71 25.25 -3.21
C GLU A 39 -3.59 24.22 -2.09
N ALA A 40 -4.49 24.30 -1.11
CA ALA A 40 -4.51 23.33 -0.01
C ALA A 40 -4.80 21.92 -0.52
N ALA A 41 -5.72 21.76 -1.49
CA ALA A 41 -6.02 20.48 -2.08
C ALA A 41 -4.80 19.90 -2.82
N TRP A 42 -4.12 20.70 -3.60
CA TRP A 42 -2.93 20.23 -4.32
C TRP A 42 -1.80 19.84 -3.38
N GLN A 43 -1.63 20.56 -2.28
CA GLN A 43 -0.65 20.22 -1.27
C GLN A 43 -0.98 18.86 -0.61
N ALA A 44 -2.26 18.64 -0.29
CA ALA A 44 -2.71 17.38 0.26
C ALA A 44 -2.51 16.21 -0.71
N ILE A 45 -2.75 16.45 -2.01
CA ILE A 45 -2.52 15.45 -3.06
C ILE A 45 -1.04 15.07 -3.10
N GLU A 46 -0.15 16.05 -3.04
CA GLU A 46 1.29 15.78 -3.07
C GLU A 46 1.73 14.94 -1.88
N GLU A 47 1.25 15.24 -0.68
CA GLU A 47 1.53 14.44 0.50
C GLU A 47 0.99 13.02 0.35
N ASN A 48 -0.22 12.88 -0.19
CA ASN A 48 -0.81 11.57 -0.44
C ASN A 48 -0.01 10.77 -1.46
N TRP A 49 0.51 11.43 -2.51
CA TRP A 49 1.34 10.74 -3.51
C TRP A 49 2.63 10.20 -2.91
N GLN A 50 3.28 10.94 -2.01
CA GLN A 50 4.47 10.47 -1.33
C GLN A 50 4.17 9.24 -0.48
N TYR A 51 3.07 9.28 0.25
CA TYR A 51 2.62 8.14 1.04
C TYR A 51 2.29 6.94 0.15
N MET A 52 1.62 7.17 -0.98
CA MET A 52 1.29 6.11 -1.93
C MET A 52 2.54 5.44 -2.50
N ARG A 53 3.58 6.22 -2.79
CA ARG A 53 4.85 5.66 -3.26
C ARG A 53 5.47 4.73 -2.23
N GLU A 54 5.43 5.12 -0.95
CA GLU A 54 5.92 4.27 0.13
C GLU A 54 5.11 2.98 0.24
N LEU A 55 3.80 3.08 0.11
CA LEU A 55 2.93 1.90 0.14
C LEU A 55 3.19 0.99 -1.05
N GLU A 56 3.38 1.55 -2.24
CA GLU A 56 3.69 0.76 -3.44
C GLU A 56 5.03 0.05 -3.31
N ALA A 57 6.03 0.70 -2.72
CA ALA A 57 7.32 0.07 -2.45
C ALA A 57 7.17 -1.10 -1.48
N ARG A 58 6.40 -0.92 -0.40
CA ARG A 58 6.12 -1.99 0.56
C ARG A 58 5.36 -3.13 -0.09
N LEU A 59 4.42 -2.80 -0.97
CA LEU A 59 3.64 -3.80 -1.69
C LEU A 59 4.55 -4.64 -2.60
N ALA A 60 5.46 -4.00 -3.31
CA ALA A 60 6.42 -4.70 -4.17
C ALA A 60 7.30 -5.66 -3.36
N ASP A 61 7.80 -5.21 -2.20
CA ASP A 61 8.59 -6.05 -1.32
C ASP A 61 7.80 -7.25 -0.82
N ARG A 62 6.55 -7.03 -0.45
CA ARG A 62 5.67 -8.09 0.07
C ARG A 62 5.28 -9.11 -0.99
N LYS A 63 5.27 -8.71 -2.25
CA LYS A 63 4.98 -9.62 -3.36
C LYS A 63 6.20 -10.40 -3.83
N ASN A 64 7.39 -10.08 -3.32
CA ASN A 64 8.62 -10.76 -3.71
C ASN A 64 8.64 -12.19 -3.16
N PRO A 65 8.68 -13.23 -4.02
CA PRO A 65 8.65 -14.62 -3.56
C PRO A 65 9.86 -15.02 -2.70
N LYS A 66 10.95 -14.27 -2.73
CA LYS A 66 12.12 -14.53 -1.88
C LYS A 66 11.78 -14.45 -0.40
N ILE A 67 10.76 -13.68 -0.03
CA ILE A 67 10.31 -13.56 1.35
C ILE A 67 9.90 -14.92 1.91
N TYR A 68 9.38 -15.80 1.07
CA TYR A 68 8.90 -17.11 1.49
C TYR A 68 9.97 -18.18 1.47
N LYS A 69 11.02 -17.98 0.67
CA LYS A 69 12.09 -18.98 0.55
C LYS A 69 13.00 -19.04 1.76
N GLU A 70 13.07 -17.98 2.53
CA GLU A 70 13.94 -17.87 3.69
C GLU A 70 13.30 -18.37 4.98
N ILE A 71 12.03 -18.70 4.93
CA ILE A 71 11.27 -19.19 6.07
C ILE A 71 11.24 -20.72 6.04
#